data_43e2810488b99d238e81998c2adcd4eb
#
_entry.id   43e2810488b99d238e81998c2adcd4eb
#
_cell.length_a   1.000
_cell.length_b   1.000
_cell.length_c   1.000
_cell.angle_alpha   90.00
_cell.angle_beta   90.00
_cell.angle_gamma   90.00
#
_symmetry.space_group_name_H-M   'P 1'
#
loop_
_entity.id
_entity.type
_entity.pdbx_description
1 polymer ?
#
loop_
_entity_poly.entity_id
_entity_poly.type
_entity_poly.pdbx_seq_one_letter_code
_entity_poly.pdbx_strand_id
1 'polypeptide(L)'
;MVKFISITELATLLNLVNPKTKKTSNHILRYWEKEFKQIKPVILKRRRYYSQKQVANIKLIKFLLKDKGMTINGVKNLLKSNINSLDDYNSYSLK
;
A
#
# COMPACT_ATOMS: atom_id res chain seq x y z
N MET A 1 15.10 -1.26 -15.81
CA MET A 1 13.74 -1.50 -16.30
C MET A 1 12.74 -1.43 -15.15
N VAL A 2 11.69 -0.66 -15.33
CA VAL A 2 10.66 -0.52 -14.29
C VAL A 2 9.71 -1.71 -14.38
N LYS A 3 9.55 -2.41 -13.27
CA LYS A 3 8.64 -3.55 -13.19
C LYS A 3 7.35 -3.12 -12.49
N PHE A 4 6.24 -3.37 -13.16
CA PHE A 4 4.91 -3.10 -12.58
C PHE A 4 4.21 -4.41 -12.26
N ILE A 5 3.40 -4.40 -11.21
CA ILE A 5 2.56 -5.55 -10.89
C ILE A 5 1.11 -5.10 -10.82
N SER A 6 0.20 -6.03 -11.12
CA SER A 6 -1.22 -5.74 -11.10
C SER A 6 -1.73 -5.69 -9.67
N ILE A 7 -2.95 -5.14 -9.50
CA ILE A 7 -3.58 -5.07 -8.19
C ILE A 7 -3.79 -6.47 -7.59
N THR A 8 -4.12 -7.45 -8.43
CA THR A 8 -4.30 -8.82 -7.96
C THR A 8 -2.98 -9.43 -7.48
N GLU A 9 -1.90 -9.19 -8.22
CA GLU A 9 -0.58 -9.64 -7.81
C GLU A 9 -0.16 -8.98 -6.50
N LEU A 10 -0.43 -7.68 -6.37
CA LEU A 10 -0.08 -6.95 -5.15
C LEU A 10 -0.87 -7.47 -3.95
N ALA A 11 -2.17 -7.71 -4.13
CA ALA A 11 -2.99 -8.24 -3.05
C ALA A 11 -2.48 -9.61 -2.60
N THR A 12 -2.07 -10.45 -3.55
CA THR A 12 -1.50 -11.76 -3.23
C THR A 12 -0.18 -11.60 -2.47
N LEU A 13 0.67 -10.70 -2.94
CA LEU A 13 1.97 -10.43 -2.30
C LEU A 13 1.80 -9.96 -0.87
N LEU A 14 0.78 -9.16 -0.61
CA LEU A 14 0.50 -8.63 0.72
C LEU A 14 -0.36 -9.56 1.57
N ASN A 15 -0.68 -10.73 1.06
CA ASN A 15 -1.51 -11.71 1.75
C ASN A 15 -2.92 -11.18 2.03
N LEU A 16 -3.44 -10.34 1.15
CA LEU A 16 -4.80 -9.82 1.24
C LEU A 16 -5.72 -10.73 0.44
N VAL A 17 -5.87 -11.95 0.92
CA VAL A 17 -6.65 -13.00 0.26
C VAL A 17 -7.68 -13.54 1.24
N ASN A 18 -8.92 -13.67 0.78
CA ASN A 18 -9.98 -14.24 1.61
C ASN A 18 -9.69 -15.73 1.80
N PRO A 19 -9.54 -16.21 3.04
CA PRO A 19 -9.18 -17.61 3.28
C PRO A 19 -10.25 -18.60 2.85
N LYS A 20 -11.52 -18.17 2.79
CA LYS A 20 -12.62 -19.04 2.41
C LYS A 20 -12.77 -19.17 0.91
N THR A 21 -12.75 -18.05 0.19
CA THR A 21 -12.98 -18.04 -1.25
C THR A 21 -11.72 -18.09 -2.08
N LYS A 22 -10.56 -17.86 -1.46
CA LYS A 22 -9.26 -17.79 -2.12
C LYS A 22 -9.16 -16.62 -3.12
N LYS A 23 -10.09 -15.68 -3.04
CA LYS A 23 -10.08 -14.50 -3.91
C LYS A 23 -9.30 -13.38 -3.25
N THR A 24 -8.61 -12.59 -4.06
CA THR A 24 -7.86 -11.44 -3.57
C THR A 24 -8.80 -10.33 -3.13
N SER A 25 -8.40 -9.60 -2.09
CA SER A 25 -9.21 -8.50 -1.54
C SER A 25 -8.79 -7.18 -2.17
N ASN A 26 -8.97 -7.07 -3.48
CA ASN A 26 -8.59 -5.87 -4.22
C ASN A 26 -9.28 -4.61 -3.70
N HIS A 27 -10.48 -4.77 -3.15
CA HIS A 27 -11.25 -3.64 -2.61
C HIS A 27 -10.52 -2.94 -1.47
N ILE A 28 -9.70 -3.67 -0.71
CA ILE A 28 -8.92 -3.08 0.37
C ILE A 28 -7.88 -2.11 -0.21
N LEU A 29 -7.20 -2.52 -1.28
CA LEU A 29 -6.21 -1.67 -1.93
C LEU A 29 -6.85 -0.45 -2.56
N ARG A 30 -8.04 -0.59 -3.14
CA ARG A 30 -8.79 0.54 -3.69
C ARG A 30 -9.23 1.50 -2.59
N TYR A 31 -9.63 0.97 -1.45
CA TYR A 31 -10.00 1.78 -0.30
C TYR A 31 -8.79 2.59 0.19
N TRP A 32 -7.63 1.93 0.32
CA TRP A 32 -6.42 2.62 0.74
C TRP A 32 -6.00 3.69 -0.27
N GLU A 33 -6.14 3.42 -1.55
CA GLU A 33 -5.84 4.41 -2.58
C GLU A 33 -6.68 5.68 -2.39
N LYS A 34 -7.93 5.49 -2.02
CA LYS A 34 -8.86 6.59 -1.78
C LYS A 34 -8.47 7.38 -0.53
N GLU A 35 -7.99 6.68 0.50
CA GLU A 35 -7.65 7.31 1.77
C GLU A 35 -6.25 7.92 1.80
N PHE A 36 -5.32 7.33 1.08
CA PHE A 36 -3.92 7.76 1.11
C PHE A 36 -3.50 8.34 -0.23
N LYS A 37 -3.19 9.63 -0.25
CA LYS A 37 -2.75 10.32 -1.47
C LYS A 37 -1.42 9.79 -1.99
N GLN A 38 -0.65 9.14 -1.13
CA GLN A 38 0.64 8.58 -1.50
C GLN A 38 0.52 7.35 -2.39
N ILE A 39 -0.64 6.73 -2.41
CA ILE A 39 -0.88 5.56 -3.27
C ILE A 39 -1.36 6.04 -4.62
N LYS A 40 -0.52 5.89 -5.64
CA LYS A 40 -0.81 6.37 -7.00
C LYS A 40 -0.51 5.28 -8.02
N PRO A 41 -1.48 4.43 -8.31
CA PRO A 41 -1.28 3.40 -9.32
C PRO A 41 -1.27 3.99 -10.72
N VAL A 42 -0.67 3.28 -11.65
CA VAL A 42 -0.76 3.60 -13.07
C VAL A 42 -1.98 2.86 -13.62
N ILE A 43 -2.87 3.59 -14.29
CA ILE A 43 -4.08 3.01 -14.87
C ILE A 43 -3.85 2.75 -16.35
N LEU A 44 -3.86 1.48 -16.74
CA LEU A 44 -3.72 1.07 -18.15
C LEU A 44 -4.87 0.13 -18.49
N LYS A 45 -5.59 0.45 -19.56
CA LYS A 45 -6.72 -0.37 -20.03
C LYS A 45 -7.68 -0.71 -18.88
N ARG A 46 -8.00 0.30 -18.07
CA ARG A 46 -8.92 0.20 -16.93
C ARG A 46 -8.43 -0.71 -15.80
N ARG A 47 -7.12 -1.06 -15.81
CA ARG A 47 -6.52 -1.87 -14.76
C ARG A 47 -5.46 -1.07 -14.02
N ARG A 48 -5.30 -1.39 -12.74
CA ARG A 48 -4.33 -0.73 -11.88
C ARG A 48 -3.04 -1.51 -11.83
N TYR A 49 -1.92 -0.78 -11.99
CA TYR A 49 -0.58 -1.35 -11.90
C TYR A 49 0.25 -0.53 -10.94
N TYR A 50 1.14 -1.19 -10.23
CA TYR A 50 1.93 -0.56 -9.18
C TYR A 50 3.42 -0.76 -9.46
N SER A 51 4.19 0.35 -9.38
CA SER A 51 5.64 0.29 -9.50
C SER A 51 6.25 -0.30 -8.22
N GLN A 52 7.52 -0.66 -8.27
CA GLN A 52 8.21 -1.19 -7.09
C GLN A 52 8.19 -0.18 -5.94
N LYS A 53 8.33 1.11 -6.25
CA LYS A 53 8.26 2.16 -5.25
C LYS A 53 6.88 2.19 -4.59
N GLN A 54 5.82 2.07 -5.38
CA GLN A 54 4.47 2.03 -4.86
C GLN A 54 4.24 0.78 -4.01
N VAL A 55 4.79 -0.35 -4.42
CA VAL A 55 4.69 -1.59 -3.65
C VAL A 55 5.30 -1.38 -2.26
N ALA A 56 6.47 -0.76 -2.20
CA ALA A 56 7.13 -0.49 -0.91
C ALA A 56 6.28 0.42 -0.03
N ASN A 57 5.70 1.46 -0.61
CA ASN A 57 4.83 2.38 0.12
C ASN A 57 3.61 1.67 0.69
N ILE A 58 2.99 0.82 -0.10
CA ILE A 58 1.79 0.10 0.32
C ILE A 58 2.13 -0.95 1.38
N LYS A 59 3.27 -1.59 1.27
CA LYS A 59 3.74 -2.51 2.31
C LYS A 59 3.88 -1.81 3.65
N LEU A 60 4.43 -0.60 3.65
CA LEU A 60 4.57 0.17 4.87
C LEU A 60 3.21 0.55 5.45
N ILE A 61 2.28 0.99 4.59
CA ILE A 61 0.93 1.33 5.04
C ILE A 61 0.27 0.12 5.68
N LYS A 62 0.37 -1.05 5.04
CA LYS A 62 -0.18 -2.28 5.59
C LYS A 62 0.45 -2.61 6.95
N PHE A 63 1.76 -2.46 7.07
CA PHE A 63 2.47 -2.71 8.31
C PHE A 63 1.93 -1.81 9.44
N LEU A 64 1.78 -0.52 9.15
CA LEU A 64 1.30 0.44 10.14
C LEU A 64 -0.13 0.13 10.57
N LEU A 65 -0.98 -0.24 9.63
CA LEU A 65 -2.38 -0.52 9.91
C LEU A 65 -2.60 -1.87 10.59
N LYS A 66 -1.91 -2.91 10.12
CA LYS A 66 -2.16 -4.27 10.58
C LYS A 66 -1.24 -4.70 11.71
N ASP A 67 0.06 -4.47 11.56
CA ASP A 67 1.03 -4.93 12.55
C ASP A 67 1.15 -3.96 13.73
N LYS A 68 1.14 -2.67 13.45
CA LYS A 68 1.20 -1.66 14.52
C LYS A 68 -0.17 -1.28 15.05
N GLY A 69 -1.23 -1.68 14.35
CA GLY A 69 -2.59 -1.41 14.81
C GLY A 69 -2.99 0.06 14.78
N MET A 70 -2.36 0.86 13.93
CA MET A 70 -2.73 2.27 13.81
C MET A 70 -4.05 2.44 13.08
N THR A 71 -4.73 3.54 13.37
CA THR A 71 -5.95 3.88 12.64
C THR A 71 -5.60 4.51 11.29
N ILE A 72 -6.57 4.53 10.38
CA ILE A 72 -6.40 5.20 9.08
C ILE A 72 -5.97 6.65 9.29
N ASN A 73 -6.66 7.38 10.18
CA ASN A 73 -6.32 8.78 10.44
C ASN A 73 -4.93 8.92 11.04
N GLY A 74 -4.54 8.00 11.92
CA GLY A 74 -3.21 8.02 12.51
C GLY A 74 -2.12 7.88 11.45
N VAL A 75 -2.31 6.93 10.53
CA VAL A 75 -1.35 6.74 9.45
C VAL A 75 -1.32 7.95 8.52
N LYS A 76 -2.50 8.50 8.18
CA LYS A 76 -2.58 9.70 7.33
C LYS A 76 -1.81 10.86 7.97
N ASN A 77 -1.98 11.06 9.26
CA ASN A 77 -1.29 12.14 9.97
C ASN A 77 0.23 11.90 10.00
N LEU A 78 0.65 10.67 10.21
CA LEU A 78 2.06 10.33 10.22
C LEU A 78 2.71 10.63 8.88
N LEU A 79 2.07 10.21 7.79
CA LEU A 79 2.59 10.42 6.44
C LEU A 79 2.57 11.90 6.05
N LYS A 80 1.57 12.63 6.52
CA LYS A 80 1.41 14.04 6.20
C LYS A 80 2.43 14.90 6.93
N SER A 81 2.74 14.57 8.17
CA SER A 81 3.66 15.37 8.99
C SER A 81 5.12 15.12 8.66
N ASN A 82 5.42 14.04 7.96
CA ASN A 82 6.78 13.69 7.58
C ASN A 82 7.08 14.23 6.20
N ILE A 83 8.02 15.18 6.11
CA ILE A 83 8.34 15.87 4.85
C ILE A 83 8.73 14.90 3.75
N ASN A 84 9.57 13.94 4.07
CA ASN A 84 10.05 12.96 3.11
C ASN A 84 9.20 11.70 3.13
N SER A 85 8.10 11.77 3.85
CA SER A 85 7.08 10.73 3.85
C SER A 85 7.61 9.36 4.22
N LEU A 86 7.27 8.39 3.37
CA LEU A 86 7.55 6.99 3.65
C LEU A 86 9.03 6.67 3.68
N ASP A 87 9.84 7.39 2.90
CA ASP A 87 11.28 7.13 2.85
C ASP A 87 11.94 7.42 4.19
N ASP A 88 11.62 8.57 4.79
CA ASP A 88 12.16 8.92 6.10
C ASP A 88 11.72 7.94 7.17
N TYR A 89 10.45 7.59 7.15
CA TYR A 89 9.91 6.65 8.11
C TYR A 89 10.57 5.28 7.97
N ASN A 90 10.77 4.84 6.75
CA ASN A 90 11.44 3.56 6.49
C ASN A 90 12.85 3.56 7.05
N SER A 91 13.56 4.67 6.91
CA SER A 91 14.91 4.80 7.46
C SER A 91 14.91 4.60 8.98
N TYR A 92 13.96 5.21 9.65
CA TYR A 92 13.82 5.05 11.10
C TYR A 92 13.46 3.62 11.49
N SER A 93 12.54 3.02 10.77
CA SER A 93 12.06 1.69 11.13
C SER A 93 13.09 0.60 10.89
N LEU A 94 14.07 0.86 10.03
CA LEU A 94 15.14 -0.09 9.73
C LEU A 94 16.28 -0.05 10.75
N LYS A 95 16.27 0.94 11.61
CA LYS A 95 17.24 1.03 12.67
C LYS A 95 16.76 0.27 13.90
#